data_62b2a017820671edea225d79f7202a6a
#
_entry.id   62b2a017820671edea225d79f7202a6a
#
_cell.length_a   1.000
_cell.length_b   1.000
_cell.length_c   1.000
_cell.angle_alpha   90.00
_cell.angle_beta   90.00
_cell.angle_gamma   90.00
#
_symmetry.space_group_name_H-M   'P 1'
#
loop_
_entity.id
_entity.type
_entity.pdbx_description
1 polymer ?
#
loop_
_entity_poly.entity_id
_entity_poly.type
_entity_poly.pdbx_seq_one_letter_code
_entity_poly.pdbx_strand_id
1 'polypeptide(L)'
;MERDEGVLIAGAGPVGLITALGLAQRGLAVTVVEAEPHIIDSPRAMVYHWTVLEHLDRLGILREAEEQGFRKQDYAYLVHETGEWIPFDLELLADDTDYPYNVHLGQHELAAIALRHLERIPGTQVLFDARLTGLTQDGSGVTATVATPTGERELRAAWAIGADGARSTVRGLLELGFEGFTWPERFVATNVFYDFEAHGYPRSVLQIDPVHGAIIAKIDNRNLWRVTYSESAALPEATVEDRVADAYRTLLPGGEDWTLDRITPYKMHQRSAETYRSGRVLLAGDAAHATNPTGGLGLTSGMFDSFALQDVLAAVAIDGASDGILDAWASERRRIFTEIASPQASENKRVIYSEADPERRRQDVERLKAGVADRDALRERLHFTRRLESRATAATRG
;
A
#
# COMPACT_ATOMS: atom_id res chain seq x y z
N MET A 1 -17.49 29.96 20.11
CA MET A 1 -17.42 28.51 20.38
C MET A 1 -17.11 27.88 19.01
N GLU A 2 -15.83 27.70 18.72
CA GLU A 2 -15.43 26.94 17.54
C GLU A 2 -15.97 25.52 17.72
N ARG A 3 -16.75 25.05 16.78
CA ARG A 3 -17.27 23.68 16.82
C ARG A 3 -16.12 22.74 16.49
N ASP A 4 -15.83 21.81 17.40
CA ASP A 4 -14.88 20.71 17.22
C ASP A 4 -15.46 19.68 16.21
N GLU A 5 -15.81 20.14 15.01
CA GLU A 5 -16.55 19.34 14.02
C GLU A 5 -15.66 18.67 12.99
N GLY A 6 -14.34 18.86 13.08
CA GLY A 6 -13.39 18.35 12.08
C GLY A 6 -12.90 16.93 12.35
N VAL A 7 -12.07 16.46 11.42
CA VAL A 7 -11.37 15.19 11.49
C VAL A 7 -9.86 15.44 11.60
N LEU A 8 -9.23 14.85 12.61
CA LEU A 8 -7.78 14.81 12.76
C LEU A 8 -7.22 13.54 12.13
N ILE A 9 -6.21 13.65 11.30
CA ILE A 9 -5.54 12.50 10.69
C ILE A 9 -4.06 12.52 11.08
N ALA A 10 -3.58 11.46 11.70
CA ALA A 10 -2.17 11.27 11.99
C ALA A 10 -1.51 10.49 10.84
N GLY A 11 -0.53 11.13 10.19
CA GLY A 11 0.24 10.60 9.07
C GLY A 11 -0.11 11.21 7.71
N ALA A 12 0.89 11.79 7.04
CA ALA A 12 0.82 12.34 5.68
C ALA A 12 1.35 11.36 4.61
N GLY A 13 1.24 10.06 4.87
CA GLY A 13 1.44 9.02 3.86
C GLY A 13 0.26 8.95 2.87
N PRO A 14 0.35 8.07 1.83
CA PRO A 14 -0.67 7.99 0.79
C PRO A 14 -2.07 7.69 1.35
N VAL A 15 -2.20 6.79 2.32
CA VAL A 15 -3.51 6.48 2.93
C VAL A 15 -4.07 7.67 3.68
N GLY A 16 -3.24 8.36 4.50
CA GLY A 16 -3.68 9.53 5.27
C GLY A 16 -4.12 10.69 4.37
N LEU A 17 -3.31 11.05 3.36
CA LEU A 17 -3.63 12.16 2.47
C LEU A 17 -4.79 11.87 1.52
N ILE A 18 -4.95 10.63 1.04
CA ILE A 18 -6.12 10.21 0.26
C ILE A 18 -7.38 10.23 1.13
N THR A 19 -7.30 9.78 2.39
CA THR A 19 -8.41 9.89 3.34
C THR A 19 -8.79 11.34 3.58
N ALA A 20 -7.78 12.20 3.82
CA ALA A 20 -7.98 13.64 4.02
C ALA A 20 -8.65 14.30 2.82
N LEU A 21 -8.15 14.04 1.61
CA LEU A 21 -8.70 14.58 0.37
C LEU A 21 -10.17 14.19 0.19
N GLY A 22 -10.47 12.91 0.33
CA GLY A 22 -11.83 12.42 0.14
C GLY A 22 -12.83 12.94 1.17
N LEU A 23 -12.42 13.09 2.43
CA LEU A 23 -13.26 13.71 3.48
C LEU A 23 -13.46 15.21 3.24
N ALA A 24 -12.39 15.91 2.87
CA ALA A 24 -12.47 17.35 2.56
C ALA A 24 -13.36 17.63 1.35
N GLN A 25 -13.30 16.80 0.29
CA GLN A 25 -14.18 16.91 -0.87
C GLN A 25 -15.66 16.69 -0.52
N ARG A 26 -15.94 15.97 0.58
CA ARG A 26 -17.29 15.77 1.12
C ARG A 26 -17.73 16.90 2.07
N GLY A 27 -16.88 17.90 2.28
CA GLY A 27 -17.19 19.10 3.08
C GLY A 27 -16.79 19.02 4.55
N LEU A 28 -16.03 18.01 4.98
CA LEU A 28 -15.50 17.94 6.33
C LEU A 28 -14.23 18.80 6.46
N ALA A 29 -14.11 19.52 7.58
CA ALA A 29 -12.85 20.15 7.95
C ALA A 29 -11.83 19.06 8.34
N VAL A 30 -10.60 19.14 7.80
CA VAL A 30 -9.58 18.12 8.03
C VAL A 30 -8.26 18.76 8.45
N THR A 31 -7.69 18.26 9.54
CA THR A 31 -6.32 18.58 9.95
C THR A 31 -5.48 17.30 9.88
N VAL A 32 -4.41 17.34 9.09
CA VAL A 32 -3.41 16.26 9.04
C VAL A 32 -2.20 16.67 9.86
N VAL A 33 -1.69 15.78 10.70
CA VAL A 33 -0.44 15.95 11.44
C VAL A 33 0.57 14.92 10.98
N GLU A 34 1.80 15.36 10.68
CA GLU A 34 2.90 14.51 10.24
C GLU A 34 4.15 14.81 11.07
N ALA A 35 4.77 13.75 11.57
CA ALA A 35 5.95 13.86 12.42
C ALA A 35 7.20 14.33 11.69
N GLU A 36 7.27 14.07 10.40
CA GLU A 36 8.41 14.44 9.55
C GLU A 36 8.21 15.84 8.93
N PRO A 37 9.30 16.50 8.51
CA PRO A 37 9.22 17.85 7.94
C PRO A 37 8.62 17.92 6.53
N HIS A 38 8.46 16.78 5.87
CA HIS A 38 7.92 16.65 4.52
C HIS A 38 7.45 15.21 4.27
N ILE A 39 6.79 14.98 3.16
CA ILE A 39 6.43 13.62 2.72
C ILE A 39 7.71 12.80 2.52
N ILE A 40 7.81 11.66 3.20
CA ILE A 40 8.99 10.81 3.14
C ILE A 40 9.06 10.14 1.75
N ASP A 41 10.17 10.34 1.07
CA ASP A 41 10.52 9.56 -0.12
C ASP A 41 10.87 8.14 0.29
N SER A 42 9.92 7.24 0.13
CA SER A 42 10.05 5.84 0.49
C SER A 42 9.88 4.94 -0.73
N PRO A 43 10.88 4.14 -1.09
CA PRO A 43 10.81 3.23 -2.23
C PRO A 43 10.02 1.94 -1.94
N ARG A 44 8.99 1.97 -1.08
CA ARG A 44 8.27 0.75 -0.67
C ARG A 44 7.23 0.32 -1.68
N ALA A 45 6.16 1.09 -1.85
CA ALA A 45 5.09 0.75 -2.78
C ALA A 45 5.12 1.66 -4.01
N MET A 46 4.71 1.10 -5.15
CA MET A 46 4.71 1.81 -6.43
C MET A 46 3.63 1.32 -7.40
N VAL A 47 2.90 0.27 -7.07
CA VAL A 47 1.88 -0.31 -7.95
C VAL A 47 0.50 -0.01 -7.41
N TYR A 48 -0.29 0.68 -8.20
CA TYR A 48 -1.72 0.93 -7.96
C TYR A 48 -2.52 0.03 -8.88
N HIS A 49 -3.16 -0.95 -8.27
CA HIS A 49 -3.96 -1.93 -9.02
C HIS A 49 -5.16 -1.26 -9.68
N TRP A 50 -5.54 -1.77 -10.84
CA TRP A 50 -6.67 -1.31 -11.64
C TRP A 50 -7.94 -1.06 -10.82
N THR A 51 -8.18 -1.86 -9.77
CA THR A 51 -9.35 -1.74 -8.90
C THR A 51 -9.39 -0.49 -8.03
N VAL A 52 -8.25 0.17 -7.79
CA VAL A 52 -8.22 1.45 -7.04
C VAL A 52 -8.28 2.66 -7.96
N LEU A 53 -8.08 2.50 -9.28
CA LEU A 53 -7.95 3.62 -10.21
C LEU A 53 -9.26 4.40 -10.36
N GLU A 54 -10.39 3.73 -10.39
CA GLU A 54 -11.71 4.37 -10.40
C GLU A 54 -11.91 5.32 -9.20
N HIS A 55 -11.42 4.93 -8.03
CA HIS A 55 -11.49 5.78 -6.83
C HIS A 55 -10.53 6.97 -6.91
N LEU A 56 -9.33 6.77 -7.45
CA LEU A 56 -8.39 7.88 -7.71
C LEU A 56 -8.94 8.87 -8.74
N ASP A 57 -9.66 8.37 -9.75
CA ASP A 57 -10.33 9.19 -10.74
C ASP A 57 -11.46 10.02 -10.12
N ARG A 58 -12.31 9.43 -9.28
CA ARG A 58 -13.34 10.16 -8.53
C ARG A 58 -12.77 11.25 -7.62
N LEU A 59 -11.57 11.04 -7.06
CA LEU A 59 -10.86 12.06 -6.30
C LEU A 59 -10.20 13.13 -7.18
N GLY A 60 -10.23 12.96 -8.51
CA GLY A 60 -9.65 13.89 -9.48
C GLY A 60 -8.13 13.85 -9.57
N ILE A 61 -7.48 12.79 -9.07
CA ILE A 61 -6.02 12.70 -9.01
C ILE A 61 -5.42 11.63 -9.93
N LEU A 62 -6.24 10.78 -10.57
CA LEU A 62 -5.76 9.70 -11.43
C LEU A 62 -4.95 10.21 -12.61
N ARG A 63 -5.47 11.21 -13.34
CA ARG A 63 -4.80 11.75 -14.52
C ARG A 63 -3.39 12.25 -14.19
N GLU A 64 -3.23 12.99 -13.10
CA GLU A 64 -1.92 13.49 -12.68
C GLU A 64 -0.99 12.34 -12.26
N ALA A 65 -1.52 11.29 -11.62
CA ALA A 65 -0.78 10.10 -11.27
C ALA A 65 -0.29 9.33 -12.52
N GLU A 66 -1.08 9.28 -13.58
CA GLU A 66 -0.69 8.66 -14.86
C GLU A 66 0.34 9.49 -15.63
N GLU A 67 0.24 10.82 -15.57
CA GLU A 67 1.19 11.74 -16.22
C GLU A 67 2.58 11.71 -15.55
N GLN A 68 2.64 11.55 -14.22
CA GLN A 68 3.88 11.47 -13.46
C GLN A 68 4.48 10.06 -13.42
N GLY A 69 3.60 9.06 -13.42
CA GLY A 69 3.96 7.65 -13.53
C GLY A 69 3.80 7.09 -14.93
N PHE A 70 3.32 5.86 -15.04
CA PHE A 70 2.93 5.27 -16.32
C PHE A 70 1.90 4.14 -16.15
N ARG A 71 1.10 3.92 -17.19
CA ARG A 71 0.18 2.79 -17.31
C ARG A 71 0.92 1.51 -17.62
N LYS A 72 0.50 0.43 -16.99
CA LYS A 72 1.20 -0.85 -17.01
C LYS A 72 0.20 -2.00 -17.18
N GLN A 73 0.40 -2.81 -18.22
CA GLN A 73 -0.47 -3.95 -18.54
C GLN A 73 0.30 -5.28 -18.54
N ASP A 74 1.52 -5.28 -19.08
CA ASP A 74 2.36 -6.43 -19.37
C ASP A 74 3.09 -6.97 -18.12
N TYR A 75 2.89 -8.24 -17.81
CA TYR A 75 3.50 -8.95 -16.69
C TYR A 75 4.04 -10.30 -17.15
N ALA A 76 5.01 -10.85 -16.40
CA ALA A 76 5.38 -12.24 -16.53
C ALA A 76 5.83 -12.86 -15.22
N TYR A 77 5.64 -14.16 -15.09
CA TYR A 77 6.45 -14.98 -14.22
C TYR A 77 7.68 -15.44 -14.99
N LEU A 78 8.82 -15.43 -14.31
CA LEU A 78 10.07 -16.04 -14.79
C LEU A 78 10.42 -17.17 -13.84
N VAL A 79 10.46 -18.40 -14.32
CA VAL A 79 10.98 -19.54 -13.58
C VAL A 79 12.50 -19.52 -13.71
N HIS A 80 13.20 -19.07 -12.67
CA HIS A 80 14.64 -18.81 -12.73
C HIS A 80 15.44 -20.05 -13.10
N GLU A 81 15.12 -21.22 -12.51
CA GLU A 81 15.82 -22.49 -12.73
C GLU A 81 15.80 -22.95 -14.20
N THR A 82 14.70 -22.73 -14.91
CA THR A 82 14.51 -23.20 -16.30
C THR A 82 14.61 -22.10 -17.34
N GLY A 83 14.56 -20.83 -16.92
CA GLY A 83 14.47 -19.68 -17.82
C GLY A 83 13.11 -19.56 -18.52
N GLU A 84 12.09 -20.29 -18.05
CA GLU A 84 10.77 -20.27 -18.66
C GLU A 84 10.00 -19.02 -18.31
N TRP A 85 9.41 -18.37 -19.33
CA TRP A 85 8.54 -17.21 -19.20
C TRP A 85 7.07 -17.58 -19.28
N ILE A 86 6.27 -17.04 -18.38
CA ILE A 86 4.80 -17.19 -18.34
C ILE A 86 4.19 -15.79 -18.40
N PRO A 87 4.02 -15.20 -19.60
CA PRO A 87 3.51 -13.84 -19.74
C PRO A 87 2.00 -13.79 -19.55
N PHE A 88 1.51 -12.67 -19.00
CA PHE A 88 0.08 -12.35 -18.93
C PHE A 88 -0.12 -10.83 -19.01
N ASP A 89 -1.34 -10.43 -19.38
CA ASP A 89 -1.67 -9.02 -19.63
C ASP A 89 -3.01 -8.65 -19.01
N LEU A 90 -3.11 -7.40 -18.52
CA LEU A 90 -4.33 -6.83 -17.97
C LEU A 90 -5.34 -6.40 -19.05
N GLU A 91 -4.95 -6.35 -20.33
CA GLU A 91 -5.86 -6.06 -21.44
C GLU A 91 -7.05 -7.05 -21.49
N LEU A 92 -6.87 -8.24 -20.93
CA LEU A 92 -7.96 -9.23 -20.76
C LEU A 92 -9.19 -8.66 -20.03
N LEU A 93 -9.01 -7.58 -19.24
CA LEU A 93 -10.05 -6.92 -18.47
C LEU A 93 -10.72 -5.76 -19.21
N ALA A 94 -10.41 -5.52 -20.50
CA ALA A 94 -10.94 -4.37 -21.24
C ALA A 94 -12.48 -4.32 -21.34
N ASP A 95 -13.13 -5.49 -21.28
CA ASP A 95 -14.60 -5.58 -21.23
C ASP A 95 -15.17 -5.43 -19.80
N ASP A 96 -14.34 -5.44 -18.76
CA ASP A 96 -14.77 -5.42 -17.36
C ASP A 96 -14.61 -4.06 -16.69
N THR A 97 -13.72 -3.21 -17.22
CA THR A 97 -13.35 -1.94 -16.62
C THR A 97 -12.79 -0.95 -17.64
N ASP A 98 -12.98 0.33 -17.37
CA ASP A 98 -12.34 1.41 -18.12
C ASP A 98 -10.83 1.53 -17.82
N TYR A 99 -10.34 0.78 -16.82
CA TYR A 99 -8.96 0.81 -16.34
C TYR A 99 -8.28 -0.57 -16.44
N PRO A 100 -8.15 -1.18 -17.65
CA PRO A 100 -7.52 -2.50 -17.81
C PRO A 100 -5.99 -2.41 -17.70
N TYR A 101 -5.48 -1.70 -16.70
CA TYR A 101 -4.05 -1.47 -16.43
C TYR A 101 -3.83 -1.12 -14.96
N ASN A 102 -2.61 -1.26 -14.49
CA ASN A 102 -2.16 -0.69 -13.24
C ASN A 102 -1.41 0.62 -13.50
N VAL A 103 -1.32 1.49 -12.50
CA VAL A 103 -0.44 2.66 -12.55
C VAL A 103 0.80 2.40 -11.70
N HIS A 104 1.97 2.63 -12.26
CA HIS A 104 3.23 2.63 -11.53
C HIS A 104 3.65 4.06 -11.23
N LEU A 105 3.76 4.36 -9.95
CA LEU A 105 4.14 5.68 -9.43
C LEU A 105 4.62 5.51 -7.99
N GLY A 106 5.67 6.20 -7.59
CA GLY A 106 6.13 6.16 -6.20
C GLY A 106 5.04 6.59 -5.22
N GLN A 107 4.92 5.90 -4.09
CA GLN A 107 3.87 6.22 -3.11
C GLN A 107 3.97 7.65 -2.56
N HIS A 108 5.18 8.22 -2.49
CA HIS A 108 5.41 9.60 -2.06
C HIS A 108 4.91 10.61 -3.10
N GLU A 109 5.02 10.27 -4.38
CA GLU A 109 4.51 11.08 -5.49
C GLU A 109 2.99 11.14 -5.48
N LEU A 110 2.30 9.99 -5.29
CA LEU A 110 0.84 9.99 -5.13
C LEU A 110 0.40 10.78 -3.89
N ALA A 111 1.13 10.65 -2.78
CA ALA A 111 0.88 11.43 -1.57
C ALA A 111 1.05 12.95 -1.85
N ALA A 112 2.08 13.34 -2.60
CA ALA A 112 2.29 14.73 -2.99
C ALA A 112 1.20 15.27 -3.92
N ILE A 113 0.70 14.44 -4.84
CA ILE A 113 -0.47 14.80 -5.66
C ILE A 113 -1.69 15.05 -4.77
N ALA A 114 -2.01 14.11 -3.88
CA ALA A 114 -3.14 14.25 -2.96
C ALA A 114 -3.01 15.50 -2.06
N LEU A 115 -1.80 15.81 -1.57
CA LEU A 115 -1.52 17.00 -0.77
C LEU A 115 -1.83 18.29 -1.56
N ARG A 116 -1.32 18.41 -2.79
CA ARG A 116 -1.59 19.60 -3.63
C ARG A 116 -3.08 19.81 -3.90
N HIS A 117 -3.85 18.73 -4.07
CA HIS A 117 -5.30 18.82 -4.24
C HIS A 117 -6.00 19.19 -2.93
N LEU A 118 -5.55 18.64 -1.81
CA LEU A 118 -6.09 18.91 -0.48
C LEU A 118 -5.91 20.39 -0.09
N GLU A 119 -4.72 20.96 -0.30
CA GLU A 119 -4.38 22.35 0.04
C GLU A 119 -5.25 23.40 -0.68
N ARG A 120 -5.93 23.02 -1.77
CA ARG A 120 -6.86 23.89 -2.50
C ARG A 120 -8.26 23.92 -1.90
N ILE A 121 -8.56 23.03 -0.95
CA ILE A 121 -9.90 22.93 -0.34
C ILE A 121 -9.92 23.76 0.94
N PRO A 122 -10.82 24.75 1.08
CA PRO A 122 -10.96 25.53 2.32
C PRO A 122 -11.31 24.63 3.51
N GLY A 123 -10.76 24.97 4.68
CA GLY A 123 -11.02 24.19 5.91
C GLY A 123 -10.09 23.01 6.09
N THR A 124 -9.06 22.87 5.25
CA THR A 124 -8.03 21.84 5.39
C THR A 124 -6.72 22.43 5.91
N GLN A 125 -5.99 21.66 6.68
CA GLN A 125 -4.66 22.01 7.17
C GLN A 125 -3.77 20.77 7.22
N VAL A 126 -2.52 20.90 6.78
CA VAL A 126 -1.48 19.88 6.96
C VAL A 126 -0.34 20.48 7.76
N LEU A 127 -0.02 19.87 8.89
CA LEU A 127 1.04 20.28 9.80
C LEU A 127 2.17 19.24 9.71
N PHE A 128 3.26 19.62 9.09
CA PHE A 128 4.53 18.90 9.14
C PHE A 128 5.32 19.27 10.39
N ASP A 129 6.37 18.52 10.73
CA ASP A 129 7.09 18.66 12.01
C ASP A 129 6.14 18.65 13.23
N ALA A 130 5.07 17.89 13.15
CA ALA A 130 3.96 17.86 14.09
C ALA A 130 3.70 16.44 14.57
N ARG A 131 4.48 16.00 15.56
CA ARG A 131 4.45 14.63 16.09
C ARG A 131 3.33 14.46 17.11
N LEU A 132 2.42 13.53 16.85
CA LEU A 132 1.41 13.11 17.85
C LEU A 132 2.12 12.48 19.06
N THR A 133 1.85 12.98 20.26
CA THR A 133 2.44 12.51 21.51
C THR A 133 1.38 12.08 22.54
N GLY A 134 0.15 12.53 22.40
CA GLY A 134 -0.96 12.20 23.28
C GLY A 134 -2.28 12.18 22.53
N LEU A 135 -3.21 11.34 22.99
CA LEU A 135 -4.54 11.21 22.43
C LEU A 135 -5.52 10.83 23.54
N THR A 136 -6.54 11.66 23.73
CA THR A 136 -7.64 11.37 24.65
C THR A 136 -8.96 11.57 23.92
N GLN A 137 -10.02 10.93 24.39
CA GLN A 137 -11.35 11.06 23.81
C GLN A 137 -12.43 11.07 24.89
N ASP A 138 -13.53 11.74 24.59
CA ASP A 138 -14.74 11.76 25.40
C ASP A 138 -16.01 11.61 24.52
N GLY A 139 -17.17 11.79 25.09
CA GLY A 139 -18.44 11.70 24.34
C GLY A 139 -18.60 12.78 23.25
N SER A 140 -17.82 13.88 23.30
CA SER A 140 -17.90 15.02 22.39
C SER A 140 -16.84 15.02 21.27
N GLY A 141 -15.69 14.38 21.50
CA GLY A 141 -14.61 14.39 20.51
C GLY A 141 -13.31 13.78 20.99
N VAL A 142 -12.25 14.12 20.28
CA VAL A 142 -10.87 13.68 20.51
C VAL A 142 -10.00 14.90 20.75
N THR A 143 -9.10 14.83 21.73
CA THR A 143 -8.03 15.82 21.96
C THR A 143 -6.70 15.15 21.72
N ALA A 144 -5.95 15.69 20.77
CA ALA A 144 -4.60 15.24 20.41
C ALA A 144 -3.56 16.23 20.93
N THR A 145 -2.53 15.75 21.61
CA THR A 145 -1.33 16.51 21.94
C THR A 145 -0.31 16.31 20.83
N VAL A 146 0.19 17.40 20.28
CA VAL A 146 1.12 17.39 19.15
C VAL A 146 2.37 18.20 19.50
N ALA A 147 3.54 17.56 19.47
CA ALA A 147 4.83 18.22 19.62
C ALA A 147 5.24 18.84 18.29
N THR A 148 5.55 20.16 18.32
CA THR A 148 6.03 20.93 17.18
C THR A 148 7.36 21.61 17.53
N PRO A 149 8.12 22.16 16.56
CA PRO A 149 9.36 22.90 16.83
C PRO A 149 9.18 24.10 17.77
N THR A 150 7.96 24.63 17.89
CA THR A 150 7.63 25.78 18.74
C THR A 150 7.01 25.39 20.08
N GLY A 151 6.91 24.12 20.40
CA GLY A 151 6.32 23.56 21.62
C GLY A 151 5.13 22.65 21.38
N GLU A 152 4.51 22.21 22.47
CA GLU A 152 3.33 21.37 22.39
C GLU A 152 2.07 22.19 22.08
N ARG A 153 1.16 21.56 21.33
CA ARG A 153 -0.15 22.12 20.99
C ARG A 153 -1.22 21.06 21.21
N GLU A 154 -2.38 21.48 21.67
CA GLU A 154 -3.58 20.65 21.68
C GLU A 154 -4.45 20.97 20.46
N LEU A 155 -4.89 19.90 19.79
CA LEU A 155 -5.81 19.94 18.66
C LEU A 155 -7.07 19.14 19.03
N ARG A 156 -8.23 19.75 18.84
CA ARG A 156 -9.52 19.09 19.06
C ARG A 156 -10.19 18.77 17.74
N ALA A 157 -10.85 17.60 17.69
CA ALA A 157 -11.60 17.15 16.54
C ALA A 157 -12.79 16.27 16.98
N ALA A 158 -13.80 16.15 16.13
CA ALA A 158 -14.90 15.22 16.38
C ALA A 158 -14.42 13.75 16.25
N TRP A 159 -13.49 13.49 15.34
CA TRP A 159 -12.96 12.16 15.03
C TRP A 159 -11.45 12.22 14.81
N ALA A 160 -10.75 11.12 15.09
CA ALA A 160 -9.35 10.96 14.74
C ALA A 160 -9.13 9.70 13.90
N ILE A 161 -8.17 9.77 12.97
CA ILE A 161 -7.79 8.64 12.11
C ILE A 161 -6.28 8.45 12.22
N GLY A 162 -5.85 7.25 12.65
CA GLY A 162 -4.46 6.81 12.60
C GLY A 162 -4.15 6.22 11.22
N ALA A 163 -3.34 6.91 10.45
CA ALA A 163 -2.77 6.49 9.18
C ALA A 163 -1.23 6.65 9.19
N ASP A 164 -0.64 6.52 10.38
CA ASP A 164 0.75 6.81 10.74
C ASP A 164 1.69 5.59 10.62
N GLY A 165 1.28 4.63 9.79
CA GLY A 165 2.12 3.52 9.35
C GLY A 165 2.28 2.38 10.36
N ALA A 166 3.14 1.41 10.04
CA ALA A 166 3.25 0.16 10.80
C ALA A 166 3.72 0.34 12.26
N ARG A 167 4.42 1.44 12.56
CA ARG A 167 4.83 1.84 13.92
C ARG A 167 3.86 2.84 14.56
N SER A 168 2.59 2.73 14.24
CA SER A 168 1.54 3.69 14.63
C SER A 168 1.59 4.11 16.09
N THR A 169 1.74 5.42 16.29
CA THR A 169 1.61 6.08 17.59
C THR A 169 0.17 6.07 18.05
N VAL A 170 -0.78 6.28 17.13
CA VAL A 170 -2.23 6.24 17.44
C VAL A 170 -2.62 4.89 18.01
N ARG A 171 -2.23 3.78 17.35
CA ARG A 171 -2.48 2.43 17.85
C ARG A 171 -1.86 2.21 19.22
N GLY A 172 -0.62 2.69 19.43
CA GLY A 172 0.07 2.58 20.71
C GLY A 172 -0.62 3.36 21.84
N LEU A 173 -1.08 4.60 21.59
CA LEU A 173 -1.79 5.43 22.55
C LEU A 173 -3.18 4.85 22.92
N LEU A 174 -3.77 4.06 22.02
CA LEU A 174 -5.01 3.32 22.28
C LEU A 174 -4.76 1.96 22.97
N GLU A 175 -3.49 1.61 23.22
CA GLU A 175 -3.08 0.32 23.80
C GLU A 175 -3.59 -0.90 23.01
N LEU A 176 -3.85 -0.74 21.70
CA LEU A 176 -4.36 -1.81 20.85
C LEU A 176 -3.26 -2.78 20.46
N GLY A 177 -3.53 -4.07 20.61
CA GLY A 177 -2.66 -5.16 20.17
C GLY A 177 -2.43 -5.13 18.65
N PHE A 178 -1.24 -5.59 18.22
CA PHE A 178 -0.87 -5.76 16.81
C PHE A 178 -0.47 -7.21 16.58
N GLU A 179 -1.47 -8.05 16.40
CA GLU A 179 -1.36 -9.50 16.38
C GLU A 179 -0.76 -10.02 15.07
N GLY A 180 -0.02 -11.12 15.16
CA GLY A 180 0.60 -11.77 14.02
C GLY A 180 2.08 -12.05 14.23
N PHE A 181 2.85 -12.07 13.15
CA PHE A 181 4.28 -12.42 13.19
C PHE A 181 5.13 -11.51 12.29
N THR A 182 6.43 -11.64 12.46
CA THR A 182 7.45 -11.05 11.59
C THR A 182 8.17 -12.18 10.88
N TRP A 183 8.32 -12.07 9.56
CA TRP A 183 9.03 -13.06 8.77
C TRP A 183 10.51 -13.16 9.19
N PRO A 184 11.13 -14.35 9.12
CA PRO A 184 12.55 -14.51 9.44
C PRO A 184 13.48 -13.94 8.38
N GLU A 185 12.95 -13.61 7.20
CA GLU A 185 13.65 -12.89 6.15
C GLU A 185 13.28 -11.40 6.19
N ARG A 186 14.15 -10.57 5.63
CA ARG A 186 13.84 -9.20 5.22
C ARG A 186 13.86 -9.09 3.71
N PHE A 187 13.15 -8.12 3.19
CA PHE A 187 13.31 -7.72 1.81
C PHE A 187 14.37 -6.63 1.69
N VAL A 188 15.14 -6.71 0.60
CA VAL A 188 16.04 -5.68 0.15
C VAL A 188 15.46 -5.11 -1.13
N ALA A 189 14.83 -3.94 -1.03
CA ALA A 189 14.37 -3.21 -2.20
C ALA A 189 15.49 -2.29 -2.69
N THR A 190 15.92 -2.49 -3.91
CA THR A 190 16.92 -1.66 -4.56
C THR A 190 16.29 -0.92 -5.73
N ASN A 191 16.65 0.35 -5.93
CA ASN A 191 16.43 1.05 -7.18
C ASN A 191 17.72 1.04 -7.97
N VAL A 192 17.66 0.65 -9.23
CA VAL A 192 18.82 0.48 -10.10
C VAL A 192 18.51 1.01 -11.49
N PHE A 193 19.45 1.77 -12.06
CA PHE A 193 19.45 2.08 -13.48
C PHE A 193 20.03 0.88 -14.23
N TYR A 194 19.20 0.21 -15.01
CA TYR A 194 19.55 -0.95 -15.81
C TYR A 194 18.54 -1.16 -16.93
N ASP A 195 18.99 -1.56 -18.12
CA ASP A 195 18.10 -1.77 -19.27
C ASP A 195 17.59 -3.21 -19.35
N PHE A 196 16.64 -3.54 -18.46
CA PHE A 196 15.99 -4.85 -18.49
C PHE A 196 15.20 -5.10 -19.78
N GLU A 197 14.64 -4.04 -20.40
CA GLU A 197 13.88 -4.17 -21.65
C GLU A 197 14.77 -4.63 -22.81
N ALA A 198 16.06 -4.21 -22.88
CA ALA A 198 17.02 -4.70 -23.86
C ALA A 198 17.30 -6.21 -23.72
N HIS A 199 17.04 -6.79 -22.55
CA HIS A 199 17.15 -8.22 -22.28
C HIS A 199 15.81 -8.97 -22.39
N GLY A 200 14.76 -8.34 -22.96
CA GLY A 200 13.46 -8.96 -23.20
C GLY A 200 12.55 -9.05 -21.97
N TYR A 201 12.88 -8.34 -20.89
CA TYR A 201 12.02 -8.31 -19.71
C TYR A 201 10.79 -7.41 -19.94
N PRO A 202 9.56 -7.87 -19.63
CA PRO A 202 8.44 -6.97 -19.52
C PRO A 202 8.62 -6.07 -18.28
N ARG A 203 7.86 -5.00 -18.23
CA ARG A 203 8.02 -3.96 -17.19
C ARG A 203 7.74 -4.43 -15.76
N SER A 204 7.26 -5.65 -15.59
CA SER A 204 7.10 -6.29 -14.27
C SER A 204 7.28 -7.79 -14.38
N VAL A 205 8.21 -8.30 -13.59
CA VAL A 205 8.56 -9.72 -13.55
C VAL A 205 8.49 -10.21 -12.12
N LEU A 206 7.86 -11.35 -11.94
CA LEU A 206 7.81 -12.11 -10.71
C LEU A 206 8.72 -13.33 -10.91
N GLN A 207 9.98 -13.20 -10.49
CA GLN A 207 10.97 -14.27 -10.63
C GLN A 207 10.81 -15.30 -9.53
N ILE A 208 10.49 -16.53 -9.92
CA ILE A 208 10.22 -17.64 -9.01
C ILE A 208 11.50 -18.40 -8.77
N ASP A 209 12.01 -18.35 -7.53
CA ASP A 209 13.15 -19.15 -7.07
C ASP A 209 13.28 -19.06 -5.54
N PRO A 210 13.62 -20.15 -4.83
CA PRO A 210 13.75 -20.12 -3.37
C PRO A 210 14.96 -19.34 -2.85
N VAL A 211 15.96 -19.08 -3.72
CA VAL A 211 17.20 -18.37 -3.37
C VAL A 211 17.30 -17.03 -4.11
N HIS A 212 16.93 -17.02 -5.38
CA HIS A 212 17.02 -15.88 -6.29
C HIS A 212 15.65 -15.32 -6.67
N GLY A 213 14.62 -15.59 -5.86
CA GLY A 213 13.30 -15.01 -6.03
C GLY A 213 13.36 -13.49 -5.98
N ALA A 214 12.67 -12.84 -6.92
CA ALA A 214 12.67 -11.38 -6.99
C ALA A 214 11.40 -10.83 -7.63
N ILE A 215 11.04 -9.62 -7.24
CA ILE A 215 10.12 -8.77 -8.00
C ILE A 215 10.95 -7.70 -8.69
N ILE A 216 10.90 -7.68 -10.02
CA ILE A 216 11.63 -6.75 -10.86
C ILE A 216 10.59 -5.89 -11.57
N ALA A 217 10.59 -4.59 -11.32
CA ALA A 217 9.56 -3.70 -11.86
C ALA A 217 10.12 -2.34 -12.25
N LYS A 218 9.75 -1.87 -13.45
CA LYS A 218 10.10 -0.53 -13.92
C LYS A 218 9.43 0.52 -13.07
N ILE A 219 10.17 1.54 -12.64
CA ILE A 219 9.68 2.64 -11.81
C ILE A 219 9.31 3.85 -12.67
N ASP A 220 10.16 4.17 -13.64
CA ASP A 220 10.01 5.37 -14.47
C ASP A 220 10.41 5.12 -15.94
N ASN A 221 10.30 6.16 -16.75
CA ASN A 221 10.65 6.11 -18.18
C ASN A 221 12.17 6.31 -18.47
N ARG A 222 13.02 6.37 -17.44
CA ARG A 222 14.48 6.61 -17.53
C ARG A 222 15.33 5.36 -17.27
N ASN A 223 14.76 4.16 -17.44
CA ASN A 223 15.40 2.89 -17.09
C ASN A 223 15.72 2.72 -15.60
N LEU A 224 14.99 3.39 -14.72
CA LEU A 224 15.03 3.12 -13.29
C LEU A 224 14.11 1.95 -12.98
N TRP A 225 14.66 0.91 -12.38
CA TRP A 225 13.95 -0.30 -12.01
C TRP A 225 14.06 -0.57 -10.52
N ARG A 226 13.07 -1.22 -9.97
CA ARG A 226 13.14 -1.80 -8.64
C ARG A 226 13.37 -3.28 -8.75
N VAL A 227 14.39 -3.74 -8.04
CA VAL A 227 14.63 -5.16 -7.80
C VAL A 227 14.44 -5.40 -6.31
N THR A 228 13.45 -6.23 -5.97
CA THR A 228 13.17 -6.59 -4.57
C THR A 228 13.42 -8.08 -4.40
N TYR A 229 14.42 -8.42 -3.62
CA TYR A 229 14.77 -9.79 -3.29
C TYR A 229 14.74 -10.00 -1.76
N SER A 230 14.82 -11.24 -1.32
CA SER A 230 14.84 -11.58 0.11
C SER A 230 16.21 -12.05 0.56
N GLU A 231 16.56 -11.73 1.81
CA GLU A 231 17.70 -12.31 2.51
C GLU A 231 17.34 -12.63 3.95
N SER A 232 18.13 -13.48 4.62
CA SER A 232 17.94 -13.78 6.05
C SER A 232 18.07 -12.50 6.89
N ALA A 233 17.09 -12.25 7.76
CA ALA A 233 17.14 -11.14 8.70
C ALA A 233 18.21 -11.31 9.80
N ALA A 234 18.84 -12.50 9.90
CA ALA A 234 19.98 -12.74 10.79
C ALA A 234 21.28 -12.14 10.25
N LEU A 235 21.38 -11.83 8.96
CA LEU A 235 22.55 -11.16 8.39
C LEU A 235 22.61 -9.71 8.89
N PRO A 236 23.82 -9.13 9.11
CA PRO A 236 23.93 -7.74 9.54
C PRO A 236 23.31 -6.78 8.53
N GLU A 237 22.41 -5.89 8.98
CA GLU A 237 21.76 -4.91 8.11
C GLU A 237 22.77 -3.86 7.59
N ALA A 238 23.77 -3.50 8.42
CA ALA A 238 24.80 -2.53 8.08
C ALA A 238 25.67 -2.94 6.86
N THR A 239 25.67 -4.20 6.48
CA THR A 239 26.47 -4.73 5.34
C THR A 239 25.58 -5.20 4.18
N VAL A 240 24.31 -4.76 4.12
CA VAL A 240 23.42 -5.10 3.01
C VAL A 240 23.98 -4.62 1.68
N GLU A 241 24.54 -3.42 1.63
CA GLU A 241 25.11 -2.83 0.42
C GLU A 241 26.22 -3.69 -0.19
N ASP A 242 27.08 -4.25 0.65
CA ASP A 242 28.19 -5.12 0.20
C ASP A 242 27.67 -6.40 -0.49
N ARG A 243 26.44 -6.84 -0.18
CA ARG A 243 25.83 -8.05 -0.74
C ARG A 243 24.97 -7.81 -1.97
N VAL A 244 24.65 -6.54 -2.30
CA VAL A 244 23.85 -6.22 -3.50
C VAL A 244 24.57 -6.68 -4.76
N ALA A 245 25.87 -6.45 -4.88
CA ALA A 245 26.65 -6.86 -6.05
C ALA A 245 26.62 -8.38 -6.25
N ASP A 246 26.63 -9.16 -5.16
CA ASP A 246 26.52 -10.61 -5.22
C ASP A 246 25.13 -11.06 -5.70
N ALA A 247 24.06 -10.45 -5.18
CA ALA A 247 22.71 -10.71 -5.63
C ALA A 247 22.52 -10.35 -7.11
N TYR A 248 23.08 -9.24 -7.54
CA TYR A 248 22.92 -8.74 -8.90
C TYR A 248 23.65 -9.58 -9.96
N ARG A 249 24.73 -10.29 -9.61
CA ARG A 249 25.35 -11.27 -10.54
C ARG A 249 24.36 -12.32 -11.05
N THR A 250 23.30 -12.60 -10.29
CA THR A 250 22.28 -13.57 -10.66
C THR A 250 20.97 -12.93 -11.10
N LEU A 251 20.61 -11.79 -10.51
CA LEU A 251 19.32 -11.15 -10.76
C LEU A 251 19.31 -10.25 -12.00
N LEU A 252 20.48 -9.76 -12.47
CA LEU A 252 20.55 -8.93 -13.65
C LEU A 252 21.00 -9.77 -14.86
N PRO A 253 20.20 -9.84 -15.93
CA PRO A 253 20.59 -10.51 -17.16
C PRO A 253 21.74 -9.73 -17.82
N GLY A 254 22.91 -10.36 -18.08
CA GLY A 254 24.06 -9.70 -18.71
C GLY A 254 24.98 -8.87 -17.79
N GLY A 255 24.70 -8.75 -16.55
CA GLY A 255 25.46 -8.62 -15.31
C GLY A 255 26.25 -7.37 -14.95
N GLU A 256 26.86 -6.51 -15.76
CA GLU A 256 27.90 -5.61 -15.21
C GLU A 256 27.62 -4.09 -15.30
N ASP A 257 26.82 -3.61 -16.21
CA ASP A 257 26.60 -2.17 -16.40
C ASP A 257 25.35 -1.68 -15.68
N TRP A 258 25.39 -1.61 -14.35
CA TRP A 258 24.30 -1.08 -13.54
C TRP A 258 24.78 0.05 -12.62
N THR A 259 23.86 0.96 -12.31
CA THR A 259 24.10 2.02 -11.32
C THR A 259 23.01 1.98 -10.26
N LEU A 260 23.43 1.75 -9.02
CA LEU A 260 22.54 1.74 -7.88
C LEU A 260 22.11 3.18 -7.54
N ASP A 261 20.80 3.40 -7.44
CA ASP A 261 20.23 4.67 -6.98
C ASP A 261 19.95 4.63 -5.48
N ARG A 262 19.34 3.52 -4.99
CA ARG A 262 18.94 3.41 -3.60
C ARG A 262 18.86 1.96 -3.12
N ILE A 263 19.11 1.77 -1.84
CA ILE A 263 18.88 0.50 -1.12
C ILE A 263 17.97 0.77 0.07
N THR A 264 16.98 -0.09 0.27
CA THR A 264 16.10 -0.03 1.44
C THR A 264 15.83 -1.44 1.94
N PRO A 265 16.58 -1.93 2.92
CA PRO A 265 16.24 -3.16 3.61
C PRO A 265 15.09 -2.90 4.58
N TYR A 266 14.13 -3.84 4.67
CA TYR A 266 13.05 -3.76 5.64
C TYR A 266 12.52 -5.12 6.08
N LYS A 267 12.13 -5.20 7.34
CA LYS A 267 11.48 -6.38 7.91
C LYS A 267 10.04 -6.45 7.43
N MET A 268 9.62 -7.66 7.10
CA MET A 268 8.25 -7.93 6.68
C MET A 268 7.42 -8.38 7.89
N HIS A 269 6.28 -7.73 8.05
CA HIS A 269 5.31 -8.07 9.08
C HIS A 269 4.06 -8.67 8.43
N GLN A 270 3.39 -9.54 9.16
CA GLN A 270 2.09 -10.10 8.82
C GLN A 270 1.24 -9.92 10.07
N ARG A 271 0.66 -8.73 10.22
CA ARG A 271 0.02 -8.30 11.47
C ARG A 271 -1.26 -7.52 11.22
N SER A 272 -2.19 -7.59 12.18
CA SER A 272 -3.40 -6.78 12.20
C SER A 272 -3.66 -6.26 13.62
N ALA A 273 -4.16 -5.03 13.72
CA ALA A 273 -4.70 -4.53 14.96
C ALA A 273 -5.92 -5.36 15.39
N GLU A 274 -6.12 -5.51 16.68
CA GLU A 274 -7.26 -6.27 17.23
C GLU A 274 -8.61 -5.64 16.87
N THR A 275 -8.65 -4.32 16.69
CA THR A 275 -9.77 -3.57 16.13
C THR A 275 -9.28 -2.39 15.30
N TYR A 276 -10.10 -1.93 14.33
CA TYR A 276 -9.82 -0.75 13.52
C TYR A 276 -10.62 0.49 13.99
N ARG A 277 -11.40 0.35 15.07
CA ARG A 277 -12.09 1.44 15.76
C ARG A 277 -12.01 1.29 17.28
N SER A 278 -11.72 2.40 17.96
CA SER A 278 -11.85 2.55 19.40
C SER A 278 -12.53 3.88 19.69
N GLY A 279 -13.84 3.84 19.99
CA GLY A 279 -14.63 5.05 20.19
C GLY A 279 -14.67 5.95 18.97
N ARG A 280 -14.08 7.14 19.09
CA ARG A 280 -13.99 8.16 18.02
C ARG A 280 -12.66 8.10 17.25
N VAL A 281 -11.84 7.09 17.48
CA VAL A 281 -10.56 6.91 16.80
C VAL A 281 -10.60 5.68 15.90
N LEU A 282 -10.18 5.87 14.64
CA LEU A 282 -10.16 4.83 13.62
C LEU A 282 -8.71 4.59 13.15
N LEU A 283 -8.41 3.39 12.67
CA LEU A 283 -7.11 3.04 12.09
C LEU A 283 -7.29 2.63 10.63
N ALA A 284 -6.39 3.08 9.76
CA ALA A 284 -6.40 2.73 8.34
C ALA A 284 -4.97 2.46 7.82
N GLY A 285 -4.85 1.63 6.77
CA GLY A 285 -3.57 1.27 6.18
C GLY A 285 -2.63 0.56 7.16
N ASP A 286 -1.34 0.84 7.06
CA ASP A 286 -0.33 0.15 7.87
C ASP A 286 -0.48 0.40 9.39
N ALA A 287 -1.21 1.42 9.82
CA ALA A 287 -1.57 1.61 11.23
C ALA A 287 -2.53 0.53 11.72
N ALA A 288 -3.42 0.06 10.86
CA ALA A 288 -4.38 -1.00 11.13
C ALA A 288 -3.84 -2.39 10.82
N HIS A 289 -3.06 -2.54 9.75
CA HIS A 289 -2.58 -3.84 9.28
C HIS A 289 -1.29 -3.71 8.45
N ALA A 290 -0.42 -4.69 8.57
CA ALA A 290 0.82 -4.77 7.79
C ALA A 290 0.98 -6.17 7.19
N THR A 291 1.37 -6.25 5.92
CA THR A 291 1.65 -7.50 5.22
C THR A 291 2.98 -7.42 4.47
N ASN A 292 3.50 -8.57 4.06
CA ASN A 292 4.62 -8.59 3.12
C ASN A 292 4.17 -7.96 1.78
N PRO A 293 5.08 -7.34 1.01
CA PRO A 293 4.72 -6.54 -0.16
C PRO A 293 4.41 -7.37 -1.42
N THR A 294 4.50 -8.71 -1.35
CA THR A 294 4.35 -9.56 -2.53
C THR A 294 2.92 -9.49 -3.09
N GLY A 295 2.79 -8.89 -4.25
CA GLY A 295 1.50 -8.64 -4.91
C GLY A 295 0.87 -7.27 -4.62
N GLY A 296 1.54 -6.37 -3.87
CA GLY A 296 1.06 -4.99 -3.65
C GLY A 296 -0.20 -4.88 -2.78
N LEU A 297 -0.55 -5.93 -2.02
CA LEU A 297 -1.84 -6.02 -1.34
C LEU A 297 -1.96 -5.12 -0.10
N GLY A 298 -0.83 -4.74 0.53
CA GLY A 298 -0.84 -3.87 1.71
C GLY A 298 -1.37 -2.47 1.39
N LEU A 299 -0.74 -1.77 0.43
CA LEU A 299 -1.18 -0.44 0.02
C LEU A 299 -2.59 -0.48 -0.57
N THR A 300 -2.90 -1.48 -1.41
CA THR A 300 -4.24 -1.65 -2.00
C THR A 300 -5.32 -1.79 -0.92
N SER A 301 -5.08 -2.61 0.12
CA SER A 301 -5.99 -2.73 1.27
C SER A 301 -6.15 -1.40 2.01
N GLY A 302 -5.05 -0.68 2.28
CA GLY A 302 -5.09 0.62 2.95
C GLY A 302 -5.84 1.68 2.14
N MET A 303 -5.77 1.65 0.82
CA MET A 303 -6.58 2.51 -0.04
C MET A 303 -8.07 2.17 0.06
N PHE A 304 -8.43 0.90 0.04
CA PHE A 304 -9.83 0.50 0.24
C PHE A 304 -10.33 0.79 1.65
N ASP A 305 -9.47 0.76 2.68
CA ASP A 305 -9.82 1.28 4.00
C ASP A 305 -10.23 2.75 3.90
N SER A 306 -9.39 3.55 3.25
CA SER A 306 -9.59 4.98 3.04
C SER A 306 -10.88 5.28 2.28
N PHE A 307 -11.09 4.66 1.12
CA PHE A 307 -12.26 4.92 0.28
C PHE A 307 -13.57 4.58 0.99
N ALA A 308 -13.62 3.43 1.67
CA ALA A 308 -14.80 3.05 2.44
C ALA A 308 -15.01 3.95 3.66
N LEU A 309 -13.91 4.36 4.34
CA LEU A 309 -13.99 5.25 5.50
C LEU A 309 -14.53 6.63 5.15
N GLN A 310 -14.12 7.18 4.00
CA GLN A 310 -14.63 8.47 3.52
C GLN A 310 -16.15 8.50 3.42
N ASP A 311 -16.74 7.42 2.90
CA ASP A 311 -18.20 7.33 2.72
C ASP A 311 -18.91 7.18 4.07
N VAL A 312 -18.49 6.23 4.92
CA VAL A 312 -19.17 5.97 6.19
C VAL A 312 -18.97 7.08 7.22
N LEU A 313 -17.78 7.71 7.26
CA LEU A 313 -17.53 8.80 8.19
C LEU A 313 -18.28 10.07 7.79
N ALA A 314 -18.37 10.37 6.48
CA ALA A 314 -19.19 11.48 6.00
C ALA A 314 -20.68 11.26 6.32
N ALA A 315 -21.20 10.05 6.11
CA ALA A 315 -22.58 9.72 6.48
C ALA A 315 -22.86 9.94 7.98
N VAL A 316 -21.92 9.59 8.85
CA VAL A 316 -22.06 9.83 10.30
C VAL A 316 -21.94 11.32 10.64
N ALA A 317 -20.91 11.99 10.12
CA ALA A 317 -20.57 13.35 10.53
C ALA A 317 -21.45 14.43 9.89
N ILE A 318 -21.95 14.19 8.68
CA ILE A 318 -22.74 15.16 7.90
C ILE A 318 -24.21 14.79 7.88
N ASP A 319 -24.52 13.54 7.57
CA ASP A 319 -25.92 13.10 7.34
C ASP A 319 -26.59 12.60 8.63
N GLY A 320 -25.84 12.51 9.74
CA GLY A 320 -26.36 12.07 11.03
C GLY A 320 -26.69 10.58 11.09
N ALA A 321 -26.04 9.76 10.25
CA ALA A 321 -26.19 8.32 10.34
C ALA A 321 -25.67 7.79 11.69
N SER A 322 -26.18 6.64 12.11
CA SER A 322 -25.69 5.98 13.33
C SER A 322 -24.21 5.64 13.20
N ASP A 323 -23.43 5.93 14.23
CA ASP A 323 -22.00 5.63 14.30
C ASP A 323 -21.70 4.11 14.33
N GLY A 324 -22.69 3.26 14.54
CA GLY A 324 -22.58 1.80 14.39
C GLY A 324 -22.14 1.35 13.00
N ILE A 325 -22.32 2.18 11.94
CA ILE A 325 -21.78 1.87 10.62
C ILE A 325 -20.24 1.91 10.58
N LEU A 326 -19.61 2.66 11.50
CA LEU A 326 -18.15 2.68 11.66
C LEU A 326 -17.64 1.38 12.29
N ASP A 327 -18.41 0.75 13.18
CA ASP A 327 -18.08 -0.58 13.72
C ASP A 327 -18.20 -1.66 12.64
N ALA A 328 -19.23 -1.55 11.79
CA ALA A 328 -19.39 -2.43 10.65
C ALA A 328 -18.23 -2.28 9.66
N TRP A 329 -17.82 -1.04 9.34
CA TRP A 329 -16.64 -0.76 8.52
C TRP A 329 -15.38 -1.37 9.15
N ALA A 330 -15.11 -1.11 10.42
CA ALA A 330 -13.92 -1.60 11.10
C ALA A 330 -13.84 -3.14 11.09
N SER A 331 -14.96 -3.79 11.37
CA SER A 331 -15.06 -5.26 11.37
C SER A 331 -14.88 -5.85 9.97
N GLU A 332 -15.50 -5.26 8.95
CA GLU A 332 -15.39 -5.73 7.56
C GLU A 332 -13.97 -5.53 7.04
N ARG A 333 -13.35 -4.36 7.25
CA ARG A 333 -11.98 -4.10 6.78
C ARG A 333 -10.97 -5.03 7.44
N ARG A 334 -11.10 -5.26 8.75
CA ARG A 334 -10.27 -6.23 9.46
C ARG A 334 -10.45 -7.66 8.91
N ARG A 335 -11.69 -8.09 8.70
CA ARG A 335 -11.99 -9.40 8.12
C ARG A 335 -11.40 -9.56 6.72
N ILE A 336 -11.59 -8.57 5.85
CA ILE A 336 -11.02 -8.59 4.48
C ILE A 336 -9.49 -8.72 4.55
N PHE A 337 -8.84 -7.97 5.41
CA PHE A 337 -7.40 -8.08 5.57
C PHE A 337 -6.98 -9.45 6.09
N THR A 338 -7.57 -9.93 7.18
CA THR A 338 -7.15 -11.17 7.84
C THR A 338 -7.51 -12.43 7.08
N GLU A 339 -8.63 -12.46 6.36
CA GLU A 339 -9.13 -13.65 5.67
C GLU A 339 -8.81 -13.67 4.16
N ILE A 340 -8.52 -12.51 3.54
CA ILE A 340 -8.32 -12.42 2.10
C ILE A 340 -6.93 -11.88 1.76
N ALA A 341 -6.59 -10.64 2.16
CA ALA A 341 -5.36 -9.98 1.73
C ALA A 341 -4.10 -10.65 2.31
N SER A 342 -4.09 -10.87 3.62
CA SER A 342 -2.96 -11.45 4.35
C SER A 342 -2.62 -12.89 3.93
N PRO A 343 -3.59 -13.82 3.81
CA PRO A 343 -3.34 -15.15 3.27
C PRO A 343 -2.81 -15.13 1.84
N GLN A 344 -3.38 -14.30 0.96
CA GLN A 344 -2.94 -14.22 -0.42
C GLN A 344 -1.52 -13.66 -0.53
N ALA A 345 -1.18 -12.61 0.22
CA ALA A 345 0.18 -12.08 0.25
C ALA A 345 1.19 -13.13 0.74
N SER A 346 0.81 -13.94 1.73
CA SER A 346 1.65 -15.04 2.24
C SER A 346 1.86 -16.13 1.19
N GLU A 347 0.81 -16.50 0.47
CA GLU A 347 0.89 -17.48 -0.61
C GLU A 347 1.73 -16.96 -1.79
N ASN A 348 1.55 -15.71 -2.18
CA ASN A 348 2.37 -15.07 -3.21
C ASN A 348 3.85 -15.09 -2.83
N LYS A 349 4.17 -14.74 -1.55
CA LYS A 349 5.54 -14.80 -1.05
C LYS A 349 6.09 -16.22 -1.09
N ARG A 350 5.31 -17.22 -0.68
CA ARG A 350 5.73 -18.63 -0.71
C ARG A 350 6.12 -19.04 -2.13
N VAL A 351 5.26 -18.79 -3.09
CA VAL A 351 5.48 -19.20 -4.49
C VAL A 351 6.73 -18.54 -5.08
N ILE A 352 6.93 -17.26 -4.82
CA ILE A 352 8.02 -16.48 -5.46
C ILE A 352 9.36 -16.67 -4.76
N TYR A 353 9.37 -16.75 -3.41
CA TYR A 353 10.61 -16.61 -2.64
C TYR A 353 10.97 -17.79 -1.72
N SER A 354 10.02 -18.66 -1.41
CA SER A 354 10.21 -19.51 -0.21
C SER A 354 9.93 -20.99 -0.43
N GLU A 355 9.43 -21.41 -1.60
CA GLU A 355 9.12 -22.83 -1.82
C GLU A 355 10.40 -23.63 -2.11
N ALA A 356 10.93 -24.24 -1.06
CA ALA A 356 12.16 -25.02 -1.13
C ALA A 356 11.95 -26.44 -1.67
N ASP A 357 10.72 -27.01 -1.57
CA ASP A 357 10.42 -28.36 -2.09
C ASP A 357 10.32 -28.28 -3.64
N PRO A 358 11.23 -28.97 -4.36
CA PRO A 358 11.23 -28.92 -5.82
C PRO A 358 9.94 -29.47 -6.46
N GLU A 359 9.29 -30.45 -5.84
CA GLU A 359 8.07 -31.02 -6.37
C GLU A 359 6.90 -30.03 -6.22
N ARG A 360 6.75 -29.41 -5.06
CA ARG A 360 5.74 -28.36 -4.86
C ARG A 360 5.98 -27.16 -5.77
N ARG A 361 7.23 -26.76 -5.96
CA ARG A 361 7.59 -25.68 -6.87
C ARG A 361 7.18 -25.98 -8.31
N ARG A 362 7.45 -27.21 -8.80
CA ARG A 362 6.96 -27.65 -10.12
C ARG A 362 5.45 -27.61 -10.23
N GLN A 363 4.73 -28.11 -9.22
CA GLN A 363 3.26 -28.08 -9.19
C GLN A 363 2.72 -26.65 -9.18
N ASP A 364 3.36 -25.73 -8.46
CA ASP A 364 3.00 -24.30 -8.44
C ASP A 364 3.21 -23.66 -9.83
N VAL A 365 4.34 -23.94 -10.48
CA VAL A 365 4.64 -23.44 -11.85
C VAL A 365 3.61 -24.00 -12.86
N GLU A 366 3.33 -25.30 -12.84
CA GLU A 366 2.34 -25.88 -13.75
C GLU A 366 0.93 -25.31 -13.50
N ARG A 367 0.55 -25.05 -12.26
CA ARG A 367 -0.71 -24.39 -11.92
C ARG A 367 -0.75 -22.94 -12.44
N LEU A 368 0.36 -22.20 -12.34
CA LEU A 368 0.46 -20.84 -12.89
C LEU A 368 0.33 -20.86 -14.41
N LYS A 369 1.01 -21.78 -15.10
CA LYS A 369 0.93 -21.96 -16.57
C LYS A 369 -0.48 -22.28 -17.01
N ALA A 370 -1.11 -23.28 -16.37
CA ALA A 370 -2.48 -23.66 -16.68
C ALA A 370 -3.46 -22.49 -16.45
N GLY A 371 -3.31 -21.77 -15.34
CA GLY A 371 -4.15 -20.62 -15.02
C GLY A 371 -3.95 -19.43 -15.96
N VAL A 372 -2.75 -19.23 -16.53
CA VAL A 372 -2.51 -18.18 -17.53
C VAL A 372 -3.00 -18.63 -18.93
N ALA A 373 -2.89 -19.91 -19.26
CA ALA A 373 -3.35 -20.44 -20.53
C ALA A 373 -4.89 -20.47 -20.65
N ASP A 374 -5.59 -20.60 -19.54
CA ASP A 374 -7.05 -20.54 -19.46
C ASP A 374 -7.50 -19.08 -19.25
N ARG A 375 -8.15 -18.50 -20.27
CA ARG A 375 -8.60 -17.09 -20.25
C ARG A 375 -9.56 -16.78 -19.10
N ASP A 376 -10.48 -17.71 -18.78
CA ASP A 376 -11.47 -17.48 -17.72
C ASP A 376 -10.82 -17.56 -16.33
N ALA A 377 -9.93 -18.53 -16.13
CA ALA A 377 -9.15 -18.65 -14.90
C ALA A 377 -8.21 -17.45 -14.71
N LEU A 378 -7.56 -16.96 -15.77
CA LEU A 378 -6.74 -15.75 -15.70
C LEU A 378 -7.58 -14.51 -15.36
N ARG A 379 -8.75 -14.34 -16.02
CA ARG A 379 -9.67 -13.24 -15.75
C ARG A 379 -10.14 -13.25 -14.30
N GLU A 380 -10.56 -14.40 -13.76
CA GLU A 380 -10.93 -14.53 -12.34
C GLU A 380 -9.77 -14.16 -11.41
N ARG A 381 -8.57 -14.61 -11.72
CA ARG A 381 -7.36 -14.26 -10.96
C ARG A 381 -7.06 -12.77 -10.98
N LEU A 382 -7.20 -12.11 -12.13
CA LEU A 382 -7.00 -10.67 -12.27
C LEU A 382 -8.06 -9.86 -11.51
N HIS A 383 -9.25 -10.44 -11.29
CA HIS A 383 -10.29 -9.87 -10.44
C HIS A 383 -10.04 -10.01 -8.95
N PHE A 384 -8.99 -10.73 -8.52
CA PHE A 384 -8.73 -10.97 -7.09
C PHE A 384 -8.76 -9.68 -6.26
N THR A 385 -8.16 -8.59 -6.74
CA THR A 385 -8.08 -7.33 -5.99
C THR A 385 -9.44 -6.67 -5.73
N ARG A 386 -10.49 -6.97 -6.51
CA ARG A 386 -11.88 -6.59 -6.21
C ARG A 386 -12.40 -7.18 -4.90
N ARG A 387 -11.89 -8.33 -4.48
CA ARG A 387 -12.28 -8.96 -3.21
C ARG A 387 -11.78 -8.19 -1.98
N LEU A 388 -10.86 -7.23 -2.19
CA LEU A 388 -10.34 -6.34 -1.15
C LEU A 388 -11.24 -5.11 -0.94
N GLU A 389 -12.19 -4.86 -1.84
CA GLU A 389 -13.14 -3.77 -1.75
C GLU A 389 -14.26 -4.09 -0.74
N SER A 390 -14.74 -3.09 -0.01
CA SER A 390 -15.87 -3.25 0.91
C SER A 390 -17.20 -3.36 0.16
N ARG A 391 -18.10 -4.20 0.66
CA ARG A 391 -19.46 -4.32 0.10
C ARG A 391 -20.27 -3.02 0.19
N ALA A 392 -20.00 -2.20 1.20
CA ALA A 392 -20.65 -0.90 1.36
C ALA A 392 -20.32 0.07 0.22
N THR A 393 -19.08 0.06 -0.29
CA THR A 393 -18.66 0.85 -1.45
C THR A 393 -19.19 0.28 -2.77
N ALA A 394 -19.43 -1.01 -2.86
CA ALA A 394 -20.05 -1.63 -4.04
C ALA A 394 -21.55 -1.31 -4.16
N ALA A 395 -22.27 -1.11 -3.03
CA ALA A 395 -23.71 -0.82 -3.01
C ALA A 395 -24.06 0.63 -3.44
N THR A 396 -23.09 1.56 -3.40
CA THR A 396 -23.28 2.95 -3.89
C THR A 396 -23.09 3.09 -5.40
N ARG A 397 -22.84 1.98 -6.11
CA ARG A 397 -22.65 1.91 -7.56
C ARG A 397 -23.91 1.58 -8.36
N GLY A 398 -25.08 1.47 -7.70
CA GLY A 398 -26.40 1.16 -8.29
C GLY A 398 -27.20 2.42 -8.63
#